data_49df46ead924ee84c9103aa5297689c0
#
_entry.id   49df46ead924ee84c9103aa5297689c0
#
_cell.length_a   1.000
_cell.length_b   1.000
_cell.length_c   1.000
_cell.angle_alpha   90.00
_cell.angle_beta   90.00
_cell.angle_gamma   90.00
#
_symmetry.space_group_name_H-M   'P 1'
#
loop_
_entity.id
_entity.type
_entity.pdbx_description
1 polymer ?
#
loop_
_entity_poly.entity_id
_entity_poly.type
_entity_poly.pdbx_seq_one_letter_code
_entity_poly.pdbx_strand_id
1 'polypeptide(L)'
;MNLEPTLTSRHCTRKPPALDAATVAALLHEVPGWAVAGNVLAREFKLPDYRATIALVNGVAGIAEQEDHHPDMTIGYATCRVSWTTHSAGSALSENDFICAAKANALYLELENA
;
A
#
# COMPACT_ATOMS: atom_id res chain seq x y z
N MET A 1 -16.71 4.99 -19.90
CA MET A 1 -16.54 4.89 -18.46
C MET A 1 -16.07 3.50 -18.09
N ASN A 2 -15.04 3.41 -17.30
CA ASN A 2 -14.55 2.13 -16.81
C ASN A 2 -15.46 1.63 -15.71
N LEU A 3 -16.06 0.45 -15.88
CA LEU A 3 -16.96 -0.14 -14.90
C LEU A 3 -16.26 -1.10 -13.94
N GLU A 4 -14.97 -1.35 -14.17
CA GLU A 4 -14.20 -2.22 -13.27
C GLU A 4 -13.96 -1.52 -11.94
N PRO A 5 -13.99 -2.26 -10.81
CA PRO A 5 -13.68 -1.68 -9.52
C PRO A 5 -12.26 -1.11 -9.51
N THR A 6 -12.07 0.05 -8.89
CA THR A 6 -10.75 0.59 -8.65
C THR A 6 -10.04 -0.25 -7.59
N LEU A 7 -8.71 -0.08 -7.46
CA LEU A 7 -7.96 -0.81 -6.45
C LEU A 7 -8.49 -0.56 -5.04
N THR A 8 -8.92 0.67 -4.74
CA THR A 8 -9.43 1.01 -3.41
C THR A 8 -10.71 0.27 -3.04
N SER A 9 -11.49 -0.18 -4.03
CA SER A 9 -12.72 -0.92 -3.79
C SER A 9 -12.54 -2.43 -3.82
N ARG A 10 -11.35 -2.91 -4.14
CA ARG A 10 -11.03 -4.34 -4.15
C ARG A 10 -10.58 -4.80 -2.77
N HIS A 11 -10.61 -6.10 -2.56
CA HIS A 11 -10.10 -6.73 -1.35
C HIS A 11 -9.02 -7.73 -1.67
N CYS A 12 -8.09 -7.90 -0.75
CA CYS A 12 -7.02 -8.89 -0.88
C CYS A 12 -7.59 -10.29 -0.82
N THR A 13 -6.93 -11.21 -1.52
CA THR A 13 -7.30 -12.63 -1.55
C THR A 13 -6.20 -13.47 -0.93
N ARG A 14 -6.54 -14.69 -0.54
CA ARG A 14 -5.54 -15.62 -0.03
C ARG A 14 -4.71 -16.18 -1.17
N LYS A 15 -3.41 -16.29 -0.95
CA LYS A 15 -2.46 -16.88 -1.92
C LYS A 15 -2.64 -16.34 -3.34
N PRO A 16 -2.60 -15.02 -3.51
CA PRO A 16 -2.71 -14.45 -4.85
C PRO A 16 -1.47 -14.84 -5.68
N PRO A 17 -1.61 -14.96 -7.00
CA PRO A 17 -0.45 -15.26 -7.83
C PRO A 17 0.52 -14.07 -7.90
N ALA A 18 1.80 -14.39 -8.12
CA ALA A 18 2.80 -13.37 -8.39
C ALA A 18 2.47 -12.67 -9.72
N LEU A 19 2.67 -11.36 -9.77
CA LEU A 19 2.43 -10.57 -10.98
C LEU A 19 3.66 -10.59 -11.88
N ASP A 20 3.42 -10.51 -13.20
CA ASP A 20 4.51 -10.33 -14.14
C ASP A 20 4.93 -8.85 -14.19
N ALA A 21 6.08 -8.60 -14.83
CA ALA A 21 6.65 -7.25 -14.88
C ALA A 21 5.74 -6.25 -15.59
N ALA A 22 5.04 -6.67 -16.63
CA ALA A 22 4.16 -5.79 -17.38
C ALA A 22 2.97 -5.34 -16.54
N THR A 23 2.39 -6.26 -15.78
CA THR A 23 1.27 -5.95 -14.88
C THR A 23 1.72 -5.04 -13.75
N VAL A 24 2.88 -5.30 -13.16
CA VAL A 24 3.46 -4.43 -12.13
C VAL A 24 3.62 -3.00 -12.66
N ALA A 25 4.20 -2.85 -13.85
CA ALA A 25 4.39 -1.54 -14.46
C ALA A 25 3.06 -0.80 -14.68
N ALA A 26 2.03 -1.53 -15.12
CA ALA A 26 0.71 -0.94 -15.33
C ALA A 26 0.08 -0.50 -14.01
N LEU A 27 0.14 -1.33 -12.98
CA LEU A 27 -0.47 -1.02 -11.69
C LEU A 27 0.25 0.12 -10.95
N LEU A 28 1.56 0.30 -11.19
CA LEU A 28 2.28 1.43 -10.59
C LEU A 28 1.67 2.77 -10.95
N HIS A 29 1.06 2.89 -12.13
CA HIS A 29 0.40 4.14 -12.54
C HIS A 29 -0.84 4.45 -11.68
N GLU A 30 -1.40 3.45 -11.00
CA GLU A 30 -2.58 3.62 -10.17
C GLU A 30 -2.24 3.93 -8.70
N VAL A 31 -0.97 3.86 -8.34
CA VAL A 31 -0.51 4.12 -6.97
C VAL A 31 0.62 5.16 -6.98
N PRO A 32 0.29 6.43 -7.23
CA PRO A 32 1.33 7.47 -7.28
C PRO A 32 2.09 7.55 -5.97
N GLY A 33 3.39 7.81 -6.08
CA GLY A 33 4.28 7.88 -4.92
C GLY A 33 4.92 6.56 -4.52
N TRP A 34 4.43 5.45 -5.03
CA TRP A 34 4.98 4.13 -4.73
C TRP A 34 6.01 3.72 -5.77
N ALA A 35 7.01 2.96 -5.33
CA ALA A 35 8.05 2.44 -6.20
C ALA A 35 8.35 0.99 -5.83
N VAL A 36 8.80 0.23 -6.82
CA VAL A 36 9.25 -1.14 -6.61
C VAL A 36 10.74 -1.12 -6.32
N ALA A 37 11.13 -1.75 -5.22
CA ALA A 37 12.51 -1.93 -4.83
C ALA A 37 12.71 -3.41 -4.52
N GLY A 38 13.37 -4.13 -5.42
CA GLY A 38 13.46 -5.59 -5.31
C GLY A 38 12.07 -6.21 -5.37
N ASN A 39 11.71 -6.94 -4.33
CA ASN A 39 10.41 -7.63 -4.24
C ASN A 39 9.40 -6.90 -3.37
N VAL A 40 9.61 -5.61 -3.10
CA VAL A 40 8.69 -4.82 -2.28
C VAL A 40 8.17 -3.62 -3.03
N LEU A 41 6.95 -3.23 -2.70
CA LEU A 41 6.31 -2.01 -3.16
C LEU A 41 6.32 -1.05 -1.98
N ALA A 42 6.98 0.10 -2.11
CA ALA A 42 7.24 0.98 -0.98
C ALA A 42 6.98 2.43 -1.28
N ARG A 43 6.58 3.17 -0.26
CA ARG A 43 6.44 4.62 -0.29
C ARG A 43 6.86 5.20 1.06
N GLU A 44 7.58 6.33 1.03
CA GLU A 44 7.84 7.11 2.22
C GLU A 44 6.84 8.25 2.27
N PHE A 45 5.97 8.25 3.27
CA PHE A 45 5.01 9.32 3.51
C PHE A 45 5.65 10.39 4.39
N LYS A 46 5.37 11.65 4.07
CA LYS A 46 5.83 12.78 4.87
C LYS A 46 4.63 13.40 5.58
N LEU A 47 4.79 13.67 6.86
CA LEU A 47 3.72 14.18 7.71
C LEU A 47 4.21 15.48 8.38
N PRO A 48 3.27 16.33 8.85
CA PRO A 48 3.67 17.60 9.50
C PRO A 48 4.29 17.41 10.89
N ASP A 49 3.91 16.34 11.61
CA ASP A 49 4.39 16.13 12.98
C ASP A 49 4.22 14.65 13.37
N TYR A 50 4.61 14.34 14.61
CA TYR A 50 4.57 12.97 15.10
C TYR A 50 3.14 12.45 15.26
N ARG A 51 2.21 13.31 15.71
CA ARG A 51 0.80 12.93 15.88
C ARG A 51 0.22 12.48 14.55
N ALA A 52 0.47 13.24 13.48
CA ALA A 52 0.02 12.89 12.14
C ALA A 52 0.67 11.59 11.65
N THR A 53 1.96 11.39 11.97
CA THR A 53 2.67 10.17 11.61
C THR A 53 2.00 8.96 12.27
N ILE A 54 1.69 9.04 13.56
CA ILE A 54 1.05 7.93 14.27
C ILE A 54 -0.38 7.71 13.77
N ALA A 55 -1.09 8.77 13.39
CA ALA A 55 -2.42 8.62 12.80
C ALA A 55 -2.35 7.82 11.49
N LEU A 56 -1.35 8.08 10.65
CA LEU A 56 -1.14 7.31 9.43
C LEU A 56 -0.80 5.84 9.76
N VAL A 57 0.11 5.62 10.69
CA VAL A 57 0.50 4.26 11.12
C VAL A 57 -0.71 3.47 11.58
N ASN A 58 -1.54 4.05 12.44
CA ASN A 58 -2.74 3.39 12.94
C ASN A 58 -3.73 3.08 11.81
N GLY A 59 -3.89 3.99 10.87
CA GLY A 59 -4.76 3.78 9.72
C GLY A 59 -4.27 2.67 8.81
N VAL A 60 -2.97 2.63 8.53
CA VAL A 60 -2.37 1.57 7.72
C VAL A 60 -2.49 0.22 8.44
N ALA A 61 -2.27 0.20 9.75
CA ALA A 61 -2.46 -1.01 10.55
C ALA A 61 -3.91 -1.51 10.45
N GLY A 62 -4.89 -0.61 10.44
CA GLY A 62 -6.30 -0.97 10.25
C GLY A 62 -6.55 -1.60 8.90
N ILE A 63 -5.96 -1.05 7.84
CA ILE A 63 -6.04 -1.63 6.50
C ILE A 63 -5.45 -3.04 6.51
N ALA A 64 -4.26 -3.20 7.10
CA ALA A 64 -3.58 -4.48 7.17
C ALA A 64 -4.43 -5.55 7.86
N GLU A 65 -5.08 -5.20 8.97
CA GLU A 65 -5.95 -6.12 9.70
C GLU A 65 -7.20 -6.45 8.91
N GLN A 66 -7.80 -5.46 8.27
CA GLN A 66 -9.01 -5.67 7.48
C GLN A 66 -8.75 -6.56 6.27
N GLU A 67 -7.61 -6.38 5.61
CA GLU A 67 -7.27 -7.10 4.39
C GLU A 67 -6.47 -8.39 4.67
N ASP A 68 -6.09 -8.62 5.92
CA ASP A 68 -5.22 -9.74 6.31
C ASP A 68 -3.94 -9.78 5.46
N HIS A 69 -3.34 -8.61 5.27
CA HIS A 69 -2.10 -8.44 4.52
C HIS A 69 -1.29 -7.35 5.21
N HIS A 70 -0.13 -7.70 5.73
CA HIS A 70 0.60 -6.85 6.68
C HIS A 70 1.87 -6.29 6.06
N PRO A 71 2.10 -4.96 6.18
CA PRO A 71 3.30 -4.32 5.67
C PRO A 71 4.41 -4.29 6.70
N ASP A 72 5.62 -3.95 6.24
CA ASP A 72 6.64 -3.42 7.14
C ASP A 72 6.52 -1.91 7.16
N MET A 73 6.71 -1.32 8.33
CA MET A 73 6.68 0.13 8.47
C MET A 73 7.90 0.61 9.25
N THR A 74 8.54 1.66 8.74
CA THR A 74 9.63 2.35 9.43
C THR A 74 9.13 3.73 9.82
N ILE A 75 9.07 4.01 11.12
CA ILE A 75 8.41 5.18 11.68
C ILE A 75 9.46 6.17 12.18
N GLY A 76 9.43 7.38 11.65
CA GLY A 76 10.21 8.50 12.15
C GLY A 76 9.31 9.53 12.81
N TYR A 77 9.89 10.69 13.17
CA TYR A 77 9.12 11.77 13.77
C TYR A 77 8.03 12.27 12.82
N ALA A 78 8.39 12.52 11.58
CA ALA A 78 7.49 13.11 10.58
C ALA A 78 7.50 12.33 9.28
N THR A 79 7.92 11.08 9.31
CA THR A 79 7.94 10.21 8.14
C THR A 79 7.49 8.80 8.52
N CYS A 80 6.89 8.12 7.56
CA CYS A 80 6.59 6.70 7.69
C CYS A 80 6.83 6.03 6.34
N ARG A 81 7.76 5.07 6.31
CA ARG A 81 7.98 4.26 5.12
C ARG A 81 7.16 2.99 5.25
N VAL A 82 6.30 2.76 4.29
CA VAL A 82 5.45 1.57 4.24
C VAL A 82 5.90 0.71 3.07
N SER A 83 6.10 -0.59 3.31
CA SER A 83 6.46 -1.51 2.24
C SER A 83 5.60 -2.76 2.31
N TRP A 84 5.12 -3.17 1.13
CA TRP A 84 4.26 -4.33 0.96
C TRP A 84 4.97 -5.38 0.10
N THR A 85 4.82 -6.63 0.47
CA THR A 85 5.22 -7.77 -0.35
C THR A 85 4.30 -8.94 -0.03
N THR A 86 4.23 -9.93 -0.90
CA THR A 86 3.34 -11.08 -0.68
C THR A 86 4.16 -12.33 -0.43
N HIS A 87 4.28 -12.72 0.86
CA HIS A 87 5.09 -13.87 1.25
C HIS A 87 4.59 -15.18 0.63
N SER A 88 3.27 -15.36 0.51
CA SER A 88 2.69 -16.56 -0.08
C SER A 88 3.00 -16.71 -1.58
N ALA A 89 3.42 -15.64 -2.24
CA ALA A 89 3.83 -15.64 -3.64
C ALA A 89 5.36 -15.71 -3.77
N GLY A 90 6.07 -16.26 -2.76
CA GLY A 90 7.53 -16.34 -2.75
C GLY A 90 8.18 -14.99 -2.46
N SER A 91 7.56 -14.14 -1.68
CA SER A 91 7.99 -12.77 -1.41
C SER A 91 8.07 -11.94 -2.69
N ALA A 92 7.16 -12.21 -3.64
CA ALA A 92 7.01 -11.42 -4.87
C ALA A 92 5.83 -10.48 -4.73
N LEU A 93 5.65 -9.58 -5.69
CA LEU A 93 4.49 -8.69 -5.70
C LEU A 93 3.27 -9.41 -6.26
N SER A 94 2.12 -9.10 -5.66
CA SER A 94 0.83 -9.56 -6.11
C SER A 94 -0.14 -8.39 -6.16
N GLU A 95 -1.35 -8.61 -6.64
CA GLU A 95 -2.39 -7.58 -6.64
C GLU A 95 -2.67 -7.06 -5.23
N ASN A 96 -2.54 -7.92 -4.20
CA ASN A 96 -2.76 -7.52 -2.81
C ASN A 96 -1.90 -6.32 -2.41
N ASP A 97 -0.64 -6.29 -2.84
CA ASP A 97 0.28 -5.20 -2.51
C ASP A 97 -0.22 -3.88 -3.09
N PHE A 98 -0.71 -3.89 -4.31
CA PHE A 98 -1.24 -2.70 -4.98
C PHE A 98 -2.59 -2.26 -4.41
N ILE A 99 -3.43 -3.20 -4.01
CA ILE A 99 -4.70 -2.88 -3.34
C ILE A 99 -4.42 -2.13 -2.04
N CYS A 100 -3.52 -2.64 -1.22
CA CYS A 100 -3.16 -2.03 0.05
C CYS A 100 -2.46 -0.68 -0.14
N ALA A 101 -1.59 -0.57 -1.15
CA ALA A 101 -0.94 0.70 -1.48
C ALA A 101 -1.97 1.77 -1.88
N ALA A 102 -2.96 1.40 -2.68
CA ALA A 102 -4.02 2.32 -3.09
C ALA A 102 -4.85 2.78 -1.89
N LYS A 103 -5.18 1.85 -0.99
CA LYS A 103 -5.94 2.18 0.23
C LYS A 103 -5.13 3.09 1.16
N ALA A 104 -3.82 2.87 1.26
CA ALA A 104 -2.94 3.73 2.04
C ALA A 104 -2.88 5.14 1.45
N ASN A 105 -2.83 5.26 0.12
CA ASN A 105 -2.86 6.57 -0.53
C ASN A 105 -4.18 7.31 -0.24
N ALA A 106 -5.30 6.61 -0.32
CA ALA A 106 -6.61 7.22 -0.02
C ALA A 106 -6.68 7.70 1.42
N LEU A 107 -6.18 6.90 2.35
CA LEU A 107 -6.11 7.27 3.77
C LEU A 107 -5.25 8.52 3.97
N TYR A 108 -4.10 8.57 3.33
CA TYR A 108 -3.18 9.71 3.44
C TYR A 108 -3.85 11.01 2.97
N LEU A 109 -4.58 10.95 1.85
CA LEU A 109 -5.33 12.11 1.36
C LEU A 109 -6.40 12.56 2.34
N GLU A 110 -7.12 11.61 2.95
CA GLU A 110 -8.11 11.94 3.98
C GLU A 110 -7.49 12.64 5.17
N LEU A 111 -6.32 12.16 5.63
CA LEU A 111 -5.63 12.75 6.76
C LEU A 111 -5.11 14.15 6.45
N GLU A 112 -4.65 14.40 5.22
CA GLU A 112 -4.21 15.72 4.79
C GLU A 112 -5.36 16.73 4.73
N ASN A 113 -6.56 16.27 4.44
CA ASN A 113 -7.74 17.12 4.28
C ASN A 113 -8.59 17.23 5.54
N ALA A 114 -8.17 16.60 6.61
CA ALA A 114 -8.89 16.60 7.88
C ALA A 114 -8.69 17.91 8.67
#